data_1cb929b4061366e45a5fa63483096356
#
_entry.id   1cb929b4061366e45a5fa63483096356
#
_cell.length_a   1.000
_cell.length_b   1.000
_cell.length_c   1.000
_cell.angle_alpha   90.00
_cell.angle_beta   90.00
_cell.angle_gamma   90.00
#
_symmetry.space_group_name_H-M   'P 1'
#
loop_
_entity.id
_entity.type
_entity.pdbx_description
1 polymer ?
#
loop_
_entity_poly.entity_id
_entity_poly.type
_entity_poly.pdbx_seq_one_letter_code
_entity_poly.pdbx_strand_id
1 'polypeptide(L)'
;MTKMEMGQSQHHEFWTIGLNVHGHDCRLPKSSLCWKTFYPLVDTQLVRRQPRPRLPKFTTIGQWYWGGSVEVNGTFPDLSKKIAFEPYLDLPKRIPEARFELAMNIKAEDSEKARLRERGWHIVDPHRVARTPSAYRRYMAGALAEFTAIKGVDVAWRTGWLSDRAAAFLALGRPVITEDTGAEKYIPWGSGFRFVRDAREAETAVKEVLWDWARLSKEARNGAVEIFDSAENLRRILAL
;
A
#
# COMPACT_ATOMS: atom_id res chain seq x y z
N MET A 1 15.58 -13.12 -26.58
CA MET A 1 14.44 -12.54 -25.81
C MET A 1 13.72 -11.57 -26.72
N THR A 2 12.50 -11.86 -27.09
CA THR A 2 11.64 -10.96 -27.87
C THR A 2 11.36 -9.74 -27.02
N LYS A 3 11.81 -8.54 -27.43
CA LYS A 3 11.39 -7.29 -26.81
C LYS A 3 9.88 -7.24 -26.92
N MET A 4 9.17 -7.34 -25.81
CA MET A 4 7.74 -7.10 -25.77
C MET A 4 7.55 -5.61 -26.06
N GLU A 5 7.11 -5.27 -27.26
CA GLU A 5 6.71 -3.90 -27.58
C GLU A 5 5.40 -3.62 -26.84
N MET A 6 5.49 -2.88 -25.76
CA MET A 6 4.36 -2.47 -24.91
C MET A 6 3.55 -1.32 -25.52
N GLY A 7 3.57 -1.15 -26.86
CA GLY A 7 2.88 -0.05 -27.53
C GLY A 7 3.45 1.35 -27.24
N GLN A 8 4.67 1.44 -26.72
CA GLN A 8 5.29 2.69 -26.28
C GLN A 8 5.33 3.75 -27.37
N SER A 9 5.54 3.33 -28.65
CA SER A 9 5.55 4.22 -29.80
C SER A 9 4.18 4.86 -30.12
N GLN A 10 3.12 4.37 -29.50
CA GLN A 10 1.74 4.87 -29.69
C GLN A 10 1.34 5.93 -28.64
N HIS A 11 2.23 6.24 -27.68
CA HIS A 11 1.98 7.18 -26.61
C HIS A 11 2.92 8.38 -26.67
N HIS A 12 2.39 9.57 -26.38
CA HIS A 12 3.15 10.81 -26.35
C HIS A 12 3.68 11.17 -24.96
N GLU A 13 3.05 10.64 -23.92
CA GLU A 13 3.41 10.89 -22.53
C GLU A 13 3.37 9.60 -21.70
N PHE A 14 4.27 9.53 -20.73
CA PHE A 14 4.40 8.39 -19.83
C PHE A 14 4.27 8.84 -18.38
N TRP A 15 3.29 8.31 -17.68
CA TRP A 15 2.97 8.69 -16.31
C TRP A 15 3.15 7.50 -15.36
N THR A 16 3.61 7.77 -14.15
CA THR A 16 3.84 6.74 -13.12
C THR A 16 3.54 7.25 -11.73
N ILE A 17 3.07 6.35 -10.85
CA ILE A 17 2.96 6.59 -9.41
C ILE A 17 4.26 6.22 -8.66
N GLY A 18 5.30 5.83 -9.37
CA GLY A 18 6.64 5.63 -8.81
C GLY A 18 7.33 6.97 -8.60
N LEU A 19 7.07 7.63 -7.48
CA LEU A 19 7.50 9.01 -7.20
C LEU A 19 9.02 9.19 -7.26
N ASN A 20 9.78 8.12 -7.06
CA ASN A 20 11.25 8.15 -6.98
C ASN A 20 11.97 7.73 -8.26
N VAL A 21 11.27 7.56 -9.39
CA VAL A 21 11.88 7.08 -10.64
C VAL A 21 13.04 7.95 -11.14
N HIS A 22 13.08 9.23 -10.78
CA HIS A 22 14.16 10.16 -11.07
C HIS A 22 15.12 10.39 -9.90
N GLY A 23 14.86 9.72 -8.75
CA GLY A 23 15.70 9.85 -7.56
C GLY A 23 17.10 9.26 -7.76
N HIS A 24 18.09 9.86 -7.14
CA HIS A 24 19.48 9.39 -7.22
C HIS A 24 19.70 7.99 -6.63
N ASP A 25 18.83 7.56 -5.71
CA ASP A 25 18.84 6.26 -5.05
C ASP A 25 17.85 5.26 -5.68
N CYS A 26 17.12 5.65 -6.73
CA CYS A 26 16.30 4.73 -7.51
C CYS A 26 17.19 3.79 -8.31
N ARG A 27 16.94 2.48 -8.15
CA ARG A 27 17.74 1.41 -8.79
C ARG A 27 17.04 0.80 -10.01
N LEU A 28 15.95 1.39 -10.46
CA LEU A 28 15.31 0.99 -11.71
C LEU A 28 16.30 1.10 -12.87
N PRO A 29 16.31 0.12 -13.80
CA PRO A 29 17.04 0.27 -15.06
C PRO A 29 16.62 1.57 -15.76
N LYS A 30 17.60 2.34 -16.22
CA LYS A 30 17.32 3.57 -16.95
C LYS A 30 16.53 3.28 -18.22
N SER A 31 15.46 4.03 -18.42
CA SER A 31 14.63 4.01 -19.61
C SER A 31 14.91 5.26 -20.46
N SER A 32 14.75 5.14 -21.79
CA SER A 32 14.75 6.31 -22.68
C SER A 32 13.45 7.12 -22.59
N LEU A 33 12.45 6.61 -21.86
CA LEU A 33 11.16 7.29 -21.70
C LEU A 33 11.26 8.38 -20.63
N CYS A 34 10.69 9.55 -20.95
CA CYS A 34 10.56 10.63 -19.99
C CYS A 34 9.31 10.42 -19.13
N TRP A 35 9.50 9.88 -17.93
CA TRP A 35 8.41 9.62 -16.99
C TRP A 35 7.99 10.89 -16.27
N LYS A 36 6.69 11.15 -16.21
CA LYS A 36 6.07 12.14 -15.34
C LYS A 36 5.48 11.42 -14.12
N THR A 37 5.70 11.94 -12.93
CA THR A 37 5.18 11.35 -11.69
C THR A 37 3.89 12.01 -11.26
N PHE A 38 2.98 11.24 -10.67
CA PHE A 38 1.76 11.75 -10.03
C PHE A 38 1.42 10.93 -8.79
N TYR A 39 0.62 11.50 -7.91
CA TYR A 39 0.15 10.81 -6.72
C TYR A 39 -1.07 9.93 -7.04
N PRO A 40 -1.24 8.79 -6.34
CA PRO A 40 -2.51 8.06 -6.36
C PRO A 40 -3.70 8.97 -6.09
N LEU A 41 -4.80 8.77 -6.81
CA LEU A 41 -5.95 9.69 -6.78
C LEU A 41 -7.08 9.13 -5.92
N VAL A 42 -7.70 10.00 -5.13
CA VAL A 42 -8.94 9.70 -4.41
C VAL A 42 -9.89 10.90 -4.43
N ASP A 43 -11.17 10.65 -4.70
CA ASP A 43 -12.20 11.68 -4.55
C ASP A 43 -12.49 11.89 -3.06
N THR A 44 -11.92 12.95 -2.48
CA THR A 44 -12.07 13.27 -1.06
C THR A 44 -13.44 13.85 -0.72
N GLN A 45 -14.24 14.26 -1.68
CA GLN A 45 -15.63 14.68 -1.46
C GLN A 45 -16.55 13.47 -1.30
N LEU A 46 -16.29 12.43 -2.09
CA LEU A 46 -17.02 11.16 -2.03
C LEU A 46 -16.57 10.28 -0.88
N VAL A 47 -15.24 10.19 -0.65
CA VAL A 47 -14.63 9.37 0.41
C VAL A 47 -14.33 10.26 1.60
N ARG A 48 -15.21 10.26 2.61
CA ARG A 48 -15.11 11.12 3.78
C ARG A 48 -14.59 10.38 5.00
N ARG A 49 -13.91 11.11 5.89
CA ARG A 49 -13.45 10.58 7.18
C ARG A 49 -14.57 9.88 7.93
N GLN A 50 -14.26 8.70 8.47
CA GLN A 50 -15.18 7.87 9.25
C GLN A 50 -14.79 7.85 10.74
N PRO A 51 -15.74 7.62 11.66
CA PRO A 51 -15.47 7.52 13.07
C PRO A 51 -14.54 6.35 13.40
N ARG A 52 -13.97 6.36 14.61
CA ARG A 52 -13.11 5.25 15.08
C ARG A 52 -13.89 3.93 15.06
N PRO A 53 -13.34 2.87 14.46
CA PRO A 53 -13.98 1.56 14.50
C PRO A 53 -13.90 0.94 15.91
N ARG A 54 -14.82 0.04 16.22
CA ARG A 54 -14.85 -0.64 17.52
C ARG A 54 -13.66 -1.59 17.70
N LEU A 55 -13.26 -2.29 16.63
CA LEU A 55 -12.16 -3.24 16.68
C LEU A 55 -10.85 -2.56 16.24
N PRO A 56 -9.74 -2.79 16.94
CA PRO A 56 -8.42 -2.28 16.56
C PRO A 56 -7.83 -3.13 15.42
N LYS A 57 -8.51 -3.13 14.27
CA LYS A 57 -8.17 -3.96 13.12
C LYS A 57 -7.19 -3.25 12.19
N PHE A 58 -6.06 -3.90 11.91
CA PHE A 58 -5.10 -3.55 10.88
C PHE A 58 -5.29 -4.50 9.71
N THR A 59 -5.45 -3.97 8.51
CA THR A 59 -5.78 -4.81 7.35
C THR A 59 -5.18 -4.29 6.07
N THR A 60 -5.10 -5.18 5.08
CA THR A 60 -4.85 -4.86 3.68
C THR A 60 -5.61 -5.82 2.79
N ILE A 61 -5.76 -5.46 1.52
CA ILE A 61 -6.37 -6.31 0.49
C ILE A 61 -5.42 -6.46 -0.69
N GLY A 62 -5.33 -7.63 -1.28
CA GLY A 62 -4.47 -7.84 -2.44
C GLY A 62 -4.33 -9.30 -2.86
N GLN A 63 -3.36 -9.55 -3.73
CA GLN A 63 -2.97 -10.87 -4.19
C GLN A 63 -1.82 -11.38 -3.32
N TRP A 64 -1.94 -12.62 -2.80
CA TRP A 64 -0.89 -13.26 -2.00
C TRP A 64 0.26 -13.73 -2.88
N TYR A 65 -0.07 -14.39 -3.98
CA TYR A 65 0.87 -14.82 -4.99
C TYR A 65 0.91 -13.85 -6.17
N TRP A 66 2.04 -13.77 -6.82
CA TRP A 66 2.20 -13.04 -8.06
C TRP A 66 2.82 -13.93 -9.12
N GLY A 67 2.13 -14.10 -10.25
CA GLY A 67 2.56 -14.97 -11.35
C GLY A 67 3.48 -14.29 -12.36
N GLY A 68 3.79 -13.01 -12.17
CA GLY A 68 4.76 -12.30 -13.03
C GLY A 68 6.19 -12.64 -12.65
N SER A 69 7.10 -12.56 -13.62
CA SER A 69 8.54 -12.71 -13.40
C SER A 69 9.27 -11.47 -13.90
N VAL A 70 10.18 -10.95 -13.06
CA VAL A 70 11.04 -9.82 -13.40
C VAL A 70 12.46 -10.22 -13.08
N GLU A 71 13.35 -10.00 -14.02
CA GLU A 71 14.78 -10.21 -13.80
C GLU A 71 15.34 -9.06 -12.95
N VAL A 72 15.99 -9.45 -11.85
CA VAL A 72 16.69 -8.53 -10.94
C VAL A 72 18.10 -9.02 -10.76
N ASN A 73 19.09 -8.32 -11.27
CA ASN A 73 20.51 -8.69 -11.17
C ASN A 73 20.82 -10.14 -11.63
N GLY A 74 20.25 -10.54 -12.77
CA GLY A 74 20.47 -11.87 -13.35
C GLY A 74 19.66 -12.99 -12.68
N THR A 75 18.76 -12.67 -11.76
CA THR A 75 17.89 -13.63 -11.06
C THR A 75 16.41 -13.29 -11.25
N PHE A 76 15.52 -14.26 -10.99
CA PHE A 76 14.07 -14.08 -11.01
C PHE A 76 13.51 -14.35 -9.60
N PRO A 77 13.63 -13.38 -8.67
CA PRO A 77 13.15 -13.58 -7.31
C PRO A 77 11.62 -13.70 -7.24
N ASP A 78 11.12 -14.38 -6.21
CA ASP A 78 9.71 -14.33 -5.87
C ASP A 78 9.37 -12.95 -5.31
N LEU A 79 8.58 -12.20 -6.06
CA LEU A 79 8.15 -10.84 -5.72
C LEU A 79 6.73 -10.80 -5.14
N SER A 80 6.19 -11.95 -4.77
CA SER A 80 4.85 -12.06 -4.19
C SER A 80 4.76 -11.39 -2.82
N LYS A 81 3.53 -11.07 -2.40
CA LYS A 81 3.27 -10.61 -1.03
C LYS A 81 3.61 -11.68 0.02
N LYS A 82 3.57 -12.95 -0.35
CA LYS A 82 4.02 -14.05 0.52
C LYS A 82 5.42 -13.76 1.07
N ILE A 83 6.37 -13.45 0.20
CA ILE A 83 7.75 -13.15 0.60
C ILE A 83 7.84 -11.81 1.34
N ALA A 84 7.12 -10.79 0.85
CA ALA A 84 7.13 -9.48 1.48
C ALA A 84 6.59 -9.49 2.93
N PHE A 85 5.66 -10.40 3.26
CA PHE A 85 5.11 -10.51 4.61
C PHE A 85 5.95 -11.35 5.57
N GLU A 86 6.97 -12.11 5.10
CA GLU A 86 7.78 -12.97 5.97
C GLU A 86 8.36 -12.25 7.19
N PRO A 87 8.92 -11.03 7.10
CA PRO A 87 9.45 -10.32 8.27
C PRO A 87 8.39 -9.96 9.31
N TYR A 88 7.12 -9.87 8.90
CA TYR A 88 6.01 -9.35 9.70
C TYR A 88 5.09 -10.44 10.27
N LEU A 89 5.37 -11.72 10.00
CA LEU A 89 4.46 -12.82 10.34
C LEU A 89 4.13 -12.92 11.83
N ASP A 90 5.06 -12.52 12.70
CA ASP A 90 4.87 -12.60 14.16
C ASP A 90 4.26 -11.35 14.80
N LEU A 91 3.92 -10.32 14.02
CA LEU A 91 3.28 -9.10 14.55
C LEU A 91 2.01 -9.39 15.39
N PRO A 92 1.10 -10.30 14.98
CA PRO A 92 -0.08 -10.59 15.79
C PRO A 92 0.26 -11.18 17.17
N LYS A 93 1.36 -11.93 17.28
CA LYS A 93 1.83 -12.48 18.56
C LYS A 93 2.51 -11.44 19.44
N ARG A 94 3.16 -10.46 18.82
CA ARG A 94 3.85 -9.37 19.53
C ARG A 94 2.93 -8.27 20.01
N ILE A 95 1.75 -8.13 19.37
CA ILE A 95 0.78 -7.07 19.64
C ILE A 95 -0.61 -7.72 19.76
N PRO A 96 -0.90 -8.47 20.82
CA PRO A 96 -2.15 -9.23 20.98
C PRO A 96 -3.39 -8.32 21.11
N GLU A 97 -3.22 -7.07 21.47
CA GLU A 97 -4.27 -6.06 21.49
C GLU A 97 -4.72 -5.58 20.09
N ALA A 98 -3.93 -5.85 19.05
CA ALA A 98 -4.27 -5.54 17.66
C ALA A 98 -4.83 -6.78 16.95
N ARG A 99 -5.86 -6.57 16.12
CA ARG A 99 -6.35 -7.60 15.20
C ARG A 99 -5.72 -7.40 13.83
N PHE A 100 -4.90 -8.33 13.41
CA PHE A 100 -4.34 -8.33 12.05
C PHE A 100 -5.17 -9.20 11.11
N GLU A 101 -5.61 -8.61 9.99
CA GLU A 101 -6.50 -9.26 9.03
C GLU A 101 -6.00 -9.05 7.60
N LEU A 102 -5.93 -10.13 6.82
CA LEU A 102 -5.53 -10.11 5.42
C LEU A 102 -6.71 -10.53 4.54
N ALA A 103 -7.14 -9.61 3.68
CA ALA A 103 -8.07 -9.93 2.59
C ALA A 103 -7.25 -10.34 1.36
N MET A 104 -6.78 -11.57 1.35
CA MET A 104 -5.86 -12.11 0.33
C MET A 104 -6.46 -13.30 -0.39
N ASN A 105 -6.19 -13.37 -1.70
CA ASN A 105 -6.60 -14.48 -2.52
C ASN A 105 -5.65 -15.68 -2.27
N ILE A 106 -5.97 -16.46 -1.23
CA ILE A 106 -5.28 -17.68 -0.85
C ILE A 106 -6.29 -18.82 -0.93
N LYS A 107 -6.00 -19.88 -1.67
CA LYS A 107 -6.91 -21.02 -1.81
C LYS A 107 -7.21 -21.68 -0.46
N ALA A 108 -8.37 -22.33 -0.36
CA ALA A 108 -8.81 -22.92 0.92
C ALA A 108 -7.88 -24.04 1.41
N GLU A 109 -7.41 -24.85 0.46
CA GLU A 109 -6.51 -26.00 0.63
C GLU A 109 -5.03 -25.61 0.79
N ASP A 110 -4.68 -24.34 0.64
CA ASP A 110 -3.31 -23.87 0.70
C ASP A 110 -2.80 -23.86 2.15
N SER A 111 -1.67 -24.50 2.39
CA SER A 111 -1.00 -24.57 3.70
C SER A 111 -0.62 -23.18 4.24
N GLU A 112 -0.40 -22.20 3.37
CA GLU A 112 -0.12 -20.81 3.78
C GLU A 112 -1.27 -20.21 4.61
N LYS A 113 -2.51 -20.58 4.30
CA LYS A 113 -3.67 -20.11 5.05
C LYS A 113 -3.68 -20.63 6.49
N ALA A 114 -3.30 -21.91 6.69
CA ALA A 114 -3.12 -22.49 8.02
C ALA A 114 -1.94 -21.83 8.75
N ARG A 115 -0.79 -21.72 8.08
CA ARG A 115 0.43 -21.08 8.59
C ARG A 115 0.18 -19.65 9.10
N LEU A 116 -0.54 -18.84 8.33
CA LEU A 116 -0.89 -17.47 8.71
C LEU A 116 -1.79 -17.45 9.95
N ARG A 117 -2.81 -18.34 10.01
CA ARG A 117 -3.71 -18.44 11.16
C ARG A 117 -2.99 -18.85 12.44
N GLU A 118 -2.06 -19.79 12.38
CA GLU A 118 -1.22 -20.22 13.51
C GLU A 118 -0.35 -19.07 14.06
N ARG A 119 -0.02 -18.11 13.19
CA ARG A 119 0.68 -16.88 13.58
C ARG A 119 -0.25 -15.78 14.09
N GLY A 120 -1.57 -16.01 14.12
CA GLY A 120 -2.56 -15.06 14.63
C GLY A 120 -3.20 -14.14 13.59
N TRP A 121 -2.90 -14.35 12.29
CA TRP A 121 -3.53 -13.59 11.22
C TRP A 121 -4.94 -14.08 10.94
N HIS A 122 -5.88 -13.15 10.78
CA HIS A 122 -7.22 -13.43 10.28
C HIS A 122 -7.24 -13.33 8.75
N ILE A 123 -7.69 -14.39 8.09
CA ILE A 123 -7.73 -14.43 6.63
C ILE A 123 -9.18 -14.37 6.18
N VAL A 124 -9.50 -13.38 5.36
CA VAL A 124 -10.83 -13.18 4.79
C VAL A 124 -10.78 -13.25 3.25
N ASP A 125 -11.87 -13.63 2.65
CA ASP A 125 -12.00 -13.69 1.19
C ASP A 125 -12.07 -12.26 0.62
N PRO A 126 -11.11 -11.85 -0.23
CA PRO A 126 -11.09 -10.52 -0.84
C PRO A 126 -12.31 -10.27 -1.76
N HIS A 127 -12.81 -11.30 -2.44
CA HIS A 127 -13.99 -11.18 -3.29
C HIS A 127 -15.25 -10.84 -2.50
N ARG A 128 -15.36 -11.36 -1.27
CA ARG A 128 -16.49 -11.03 -0.40
C ARG A 128 -16.45 -9.57 0.08
N VAL A 129 -15.27 -9.09 0.48
CA VAL A 129 -15.13 -7.75 1.07
C VAL A 129 -15.01 -6.63 0.03
N ALA A 130 -14.62 -6.95 -1.20
CA ALA A 130 -14.49 -6.02 -2.32
C ALA A 130 -15.49 -6.28 -3.47
N ARG A 131 -16.60 -6.98 -3.19
CA ARG A 131 -17.60 -7.34 -4.21
C ARG A 131 -18.19 -6.12 -4.94
N THR A 132 -18.35 -5.01 -4.24
CA THR A 132 -18.84 -3.74 -4.78
C THR A 132 -18.00 -2.59 -4.22
N PRO A 133 -17.94 -1.42 -4.89
CA PRO A 133 -17.25 -0.24 -4.35
C PRO A 133 -17.73 0.13 -2.94
N SER A 134 -19.02 0.00 -2.65
CA SER A 134 -19.57 0.28 -1.32
C SER A 134 -19.17 -0.76 -0.28
N ALA A 135 -19.09 -2.05 -0.64
CA ALA A 135 -18.60 -3.10 0.25
C ALA A 135 -17.11 -2.89 0.56
N TYR A 136 -16.32 -2.58 -0.45
CA TYR A 136 -14.91 -2.28 -0.29
C TYR A 136 -14.66 -1.08 0.62
N ARG A 137 -15.38 0.03 0.39
CA ARG A 137 -15.31 1.21 1.27
C ARG A 137 -15.68 0.90 2.71
N ARG A 138 -16.75 0.10 2.95
CA ARG A 138 -17.14 -0.33 4.30
C ARG A 138 -16.06 -1.20 4.96
N TYR A 139 -15.43 -2.07 4.20
CA TYR A 139 -14.33 -2.92 4.68
C TYR A 139 -13.15 -2.07 5.17
N MET A 140 -12.70 -1.12 4.35
CA MET A 140 -11.63 -0.18 4.73
C MET A 140 -12.04 0.70 5.92
N ALA A 141 -13.28 1.23 5.93
CA ALA A 141 -13.79 2.04 7.01
C ALA A 141 -13.88 1.29 8.36
N GLY A 142 -14.06 -0.02 8.31
CA GLY A 142 -14.05 -0.90 9.50
C GLY A 142 -12.66 -1.23 10.04
N ALA A 143 -11.59 -0.77 9.39
CA ALA A 143 -10.22 -0.90 9.88
C ALA A 143 -9.82 0.30 10.75
N LEU A 144 -8.90 0.08 11.69
CA LEU A 144 -8.23 1.14 12.43
C LEU A 144 -7.17 1.81 11.57
N ALA A 145 -6.42 1.00 10.80
CA ALA A 145 -5.40 1.42 9.87
C ALA A 145 -5.19 0.38 8.76
N GLU A 146 -4.55 0.78 7.66
CA GLU A 146 -3.92 -0.17 6.75
C GLU A 146 -2.58 -0.61 7.32
N PHE A 147 -2.26 -1.91 7.20
CA PHE A 147 -0.91 -2.44 7.36
C PHE A 147 -0.57 -3.27 6.12
N THR A 148 0.45 -2.89 5.38
CA THR A 148 0.80 -3.59 4.14
C THR A 148 2.31 -3.69 3.91
N ALA A 149 2.76 -4.90 3.58
CA ALA A 149 4.08 -5.11 2.98
C ALA A 149 3.99 -4.88 1.46
N ILE A 150 5.05 -4.36 0.88
CA ILE A 150 5.14 -4.02 -0.54
C ILE A 150 5.87 -5.13 -1.29
N LYS A 151 5.62 -5.26 -2.59
CA LYS A 151 6.39 -6.19 -3.43
C LYS A 151 7.88 -5.87 -3.35
N GLY A 152 8.69 -6.90 -3.16
CA GLY A 152 10.11 -6.75 -2.92
C GLY A 152 10.86 -5.95 -3.99
N VAL A 153 10.39 -5.95 -5.24
CA VAL A 153 10.99 -5.16 -6.33
C VAL A 153 10.88 -3.65 -6.08
N ASP A 154 9.74 -3.17 -5.60
CA ASP A 154 9.52 -1.74 -5.35
C ASP A 154 10.37 -1.24 -4.17
N VAL A 155 10.54 -2.08 -3.16
CA VAL A 155 11.42 -1.81 -2.02
C VAL A 155 12.90 -1.86 -2.45
N ALA A 156 13.33 -2.92 -3.12
CA ALA A 156 14.72 -3.12 -3.53
C ALA A 156 15.19 -2.06 -4.53
N TRP A 157 14.35 -1.66 -5.45
CA TRP A 157 14.67 -0.64 -6.47
C TRP A 157 14.37 0.77 -6.03
N ARG A 158 13.72 0.95 -4.87
CA ARG A 158 13.34 2.25 -4.33
C ARG A 158 12.58 3.09 -5.37
N THR A 159 11.54 2.48 -5.95
CA THR A 159 10.76 3.08 -7.05
C THR A 159 9.94 4.29 -6.61
N GLY A 160 9.71 4.45 -5.31
CA GLY A 160 8.78 5.44 -4.77
C GLY A 160 7.31 5.08 -4.97
N TRP A 161 7.02 3.79 -5.23
CA TRP A 161 5.65 3.32 -5.46
C TRP A 161 4.80 3.47 -4.20
N LEU A 162 3.61 4.06 -4.38
CA LEU A 162 2.56 4.12 -3.38
C LEU A 162 1.31 3.42 -3.90
N SER A 163 0.61 2.72 -3.02
CA SER A 163 -0.67 2.09 -3.38
C SER A 163 -1.78 3.14 -3.54
N ASP A 164 -2.56 3.04 -4.62
CA ASP A 164 -3.82 3.76 -4.79
C ASP A 164 -4.82 3.49 -3.63
N ARG A 165 -4.78 2.27 -3.12
CA ARG A 165 -5.54 1.87 -1.93
C ARG A 165 -5.18 2.70 -0.71
N ALA A 166 -3.91 3.05 -0.52
CA ALA A 166 -3.45 3.88 0.59
C ALA A 166 -4.15 5.25 0.59
N ALA A 167 -4.30 5.90 -0.57
CA ALA A 167 -5.03 7.15 -0.70
C ALA A 167 -6.49 7.02 -0.20
N ALA A 168 -7.16 5.91 -0.53
CA ALA A 168 -8.52 5.64 -0.06
C ALA A 168 -8.60 5.41 1.46
N PHE A 169 -7.63 4.70 2.05
CA PHE A 169 -7.54 4.54 3.51
C PHE A 169 -7.34 5.89 4.21
N LEU A 170 -6.41 6.70 3.72
CA LEU A 170 -6.17 8.05 4.27
C LEU A 170 -7.41 8.94 4.18
N ALA A 171 -8.12 8.92 3.05
CA ALA A 171 -9.35 9.70 2.88
C ALA A 171 -10.44 9.33 3.89
N LEU A 172 -10.51 8.05 4.28
CA LEU A 172 -11.39 7.56 5.36
C LEU A 172 -10.89 7.93 6.77
N GLY A 173 -9.74 8.61 6.89
CA GLY A 173 -9.08 8.89 8.16
C GLY A 173 -8.45 7.63 8.78
N ARG A 174 -7.97 6.72 7.95
CA ARG A 174 -7.26 5.49 8.37
C ARG A 174 -5.77 5.67 8.08
N PRO A 175 -4.93 5.74 9.11
CA PRO A 175 -3.48 5.77 8.91
C PRO A 175 -3.00 4.58 8.08
N VAL A 176 -1.88 4.76 7.39
CA VAL A 176 -1.28 3.73 6.54
C VAL A 176 0.11 3.40 7.05
N ILE A 177 0.32 2.15 7.43
CA ILE A 177 1.64 1.59 7.77
C ILE A 177 2.09 0.76 6.57
N THR A 178 3.17 1.16 5.94
CA THR A 178 3.67 0.56 4.70
C THR A 178 5.20 0.54 4.65
N GLU A 179 5.78 -0.39 3.91
CA GLU A 179 7.22 -0.38 3.69
C GLU A 179 7.65 0.84 2.88
N ASP A 180 8.87 1.35 3.18
CA ASP A 180 9.47 2.46 2.45
C ASP A 180 10.04 1.97 1.10
N THR A 181 9.41 2.42 0.04
CA THR A 181 9.86 2.21 -1.34
C THR A 181 10.74 3.36 -1.88
N GLY A 182 11.16 4.27 -1.01
CA GLY A 182 11.73 5.57 -1.40
C GLY A 182 10.67 6.66 -1.54
N ALA A 183 9.40 6.35 -1.24
CA ALA A 183 8.30 7.32 -1.29
C ALA A 183 8.30 8.29 -0.10
N GLU A 184 8.87 7.90 1.05
CA GLU A 184 8.88 8.67 2.29
C GLU A 184 9.31 10.14 2.07
N LYS A 185 10.33 10.36 1.24
CA LYS A 185 10.87 11.70 0.96
C LYS A 185 9.96 12.62 0.15
N TYR A 186 8.91 12.06 -0.48
CA TYR A 186 7.93 12.82 -1.26
C TYR A 186 6.62 13.03 -0.52
N ILE A 187 6.49 12.45 0.66
CA ILE A 187 5.28 12.50 1.48
C ILE A 187 5.57 13.33 2.74
N PRO A 188 4.89 14.45 2.96
CA PRO A 188 5.10 15.28 4.14
C PRO A 188 4.86 14.52 5.45
N TRP A 189 5.66 14.80 6.45
CA TRP A 189 5.39 14.34 7.81
C TRP A 189 4.00 14.80 8.27
N GLY A 190 3.30 13.97 9.04
CA GLY A 190 1.94 14.30 9.50
C GLY A 190 0.84 14.02 8.46
N SER A 191 1.16 13.33 7.35
CA SER A 191 0.19 12.95 6.31
C SER A 191 -0.59 11.66 6.62
N GLY A 192 -0.37 11.05 7.79
CA GLY A 192 -1.00 9.79 8.19
C GLY A 192 -0.29 8.53 7.71
N PHE A 193 0.82 8.66 6.99
CA PHE A 193 1.70 7.53 6.68
C PHE A 193 2.67 7.24 7.82
N ARG A 194 3.00 5.95 7.96
CA ARG A 194 4.15 5.43 8.70
C ARG A 194 4.92 4.50 7.78
N PHE A 195 6.04 4.98 7.29
CA PHE A 195 6.95 4.18 6.48
C PHE A 195 7.82 3.35 7.40
N VAL A 196 7.93 2.05 7.11
CA VAL A 196 8.66 1.08 7.92
C VAL A 196 9.64 0.29 7.07
N ARG A 197 10.74 -0.14 7.66
CA ARG A 197 11.82 -0.88 6.99
C ARG A 197 11.96 -2.30 7.53
N ASP A 198 11.42 -2.54 8.72
CA ASP A 198 11.51 -3.83 9.40
C ASP A 198 10.32 -4.07 10.35
N ALA A 199 10.30 -5.26 10.95
CA ALA A 199 9.24 -5.65 11.88
C ALA A 199 9.24 -4.83 13.19
N ARG A 200 10.37 -4.29 13.60
CA ARG A 200 10.48 -3.46 14.82
C ARG A 200 9.86 -2.09 14.59
N GLU A 201 10.18 -1.47 13.46
CA GLU A 201 9.54 -0.21 13.06
C GLU A 201 8.04 -0.40 12.85
N ALA A 202 7.63 -1.53 12.24
CA ALA A 202 6.21 -1.86 12.06
C ALA A 202 5.48 -2.04 13.41
N GLU A 203 6.09 -2.73 14.36
CA GLU A 203 5.55 -2.87 15.73
C GLU A 203 5.37 -1.50 16.41
N THR A 204 6.37 -0.63 16.29
CA THR A 204 6.31 0.73 16.83
C THR A 204 5.19 1.54 16.21
N ALA A 205 5.05 1.50 14.88
CA ALA A 205 4.00 2.21 14.15
C ALA A 205 2.59 1.70 14.50
N VAL A 206 2.42 0.39 14.65
CA VAL A 206 1.14 -0.20 15.09
C VAL A 206 0.76 0.28 16.49
N LYS A 207 1.71 0.25 17.44
CA LYS A 207 1.51 0.74 18.81
C LYS A 207 1.18 2.23 18.84
N GLU A 208 1.82 3.05 18.02
CA GLU A 208 1.49 4.48 17.88
C GLU A 208 0.04 4.66 17.41
N VAL A 209 -0.39 3.91 16.41
CA VAL A 209 -1.78 3.98 15.92
C VAL A 209 -2.78 3.55 17.00
N LEU A 210 -2.49 2.52 17.79
CA LEU A 210 -3.34 2.09 18.89
C LEU A 210 -3.48 3.18 19.95
N TRP A 211 -2.38 3.83 20.28
CA TRP A 211 -2.29 4.85 21.35
C TRP A 211 -2.92 6.18 20.93
N ASP A 212 -2.54 6.73 19.77
CA ASP A 212 -2.90 8.08 19.35
C ASP A 212 -3.67 8.12 18.02
N TRP A 213 -4.62 7.22 17.90
CA TRP A 213 -5.43 7.11 16.69
C TRP A 213 -6.14 8.41 16.31
N ALA A 214 -6.59 9.20 17.29
CA ALA A 214 -7.37 10.41 17.02
C ALA A 214 -6.55 11.44 16.22
N ARG A 215 -5.31 11.68 16.61
CA ARG A 215 -4.38 12.55 15.90
C ARG A 215 -4.04 11.97 14.52
N LEU A 216 -3.61 10.71 14.48
CA LEU A 216 -3.22 10.05 13.24
C LEU A 216 -4.37 9.95 12.21
N SER A 217 -5.60 9.76 12.67
CA SER A 217 -6.78 9.78 11.81
C SER A 217 -7.05 11.18 11.22
N LYS A 218 -6.74 12.25 11.94
CA LYS A 218 -6.84 13.63 11.44
C LYS A 218 -5.72 13.90 10.43
N GLU A 219 -4.49 13.50 10.75
CA GLU A 219 -3.34 13.59 9.84
C GLU A 219 -3.64 12.85 8.53
N ALA A 220 -4.14 11.61 8.61
CA ALA A 220 -4.51 10.80 7.45
C ALA A 220 -5.52 11.53 6.55
N ARG A 221 -6.56 12.09 7.15
CA ARG A 221 -7.56 12.85 6.38
C ARG A 221 -6.98 14.10 5.73
N ASN A 222 -6.18 14.85 6.45
CA ASN A 222 -5.53 16.05 5.92
C ASN A 222 -4.58 15.70 4.78
N GLY A 223 -3.73 14.68 4.96
CA GLY A 223 -2.83 14.20 3.92
C GLY A 223 -3.59 13.74 2.65
N ALA A 224 -4.74 13.08 2.81
CA ALA A 224 -5.57 12.71 1.66
C ALA A 224 -6.06 13.95 0.88
N VAL A 225 -6.52 14.98 1.58
CA VAL A 225 -7.03 16.21 0.95
C VAL A 225 -5.91 17.01 0.29
N GLU A 226 -4.77 17.13 0.95
CA GLU A 226 -3.65 17.98 0.49
C GLU A 226 -2.85 17.33 -0.63
N ILE A 227 -2.72 15.99 -0.63
CA ILE A 227 -1.77 15.29 -1.51
C ILE A 227 -2.49 14.48 -2.58
N PHE A 228 -3.58 13.77 -2.22
CA PHE A 228 -4.19 12.73 -3.04
C PHE A 228 -5.57 13.11 -3.62
N ASP A 229 -6.06 14.34 -3.36
CA ASP A 229 -7.35 14.77 -3.92
C ASP A 229 -7.35 14.72 -5.44
N SER A 230 -8.31 14.01 -6.01
CA SER A 230 -8.37 13.75 -7.44
C SER A 230 -8.62 15.01 -8.26
N ALA A 231 -9.44 15.94 -7.77
CA ALA A 231 -9.75 17.16 -8.52
C ALA A 231 -8.51 18.04 -8.69
N GLU A 232 -7.75 18.24 -7.61
CA GLU A 232 -6.54 19.05 -7.65
C GLU A 232 -5.42 18.39 -8.46
N ASN A 233 -5.20 17.10 -8.26
CA ASN A 233 -4.16 16.38 -9.01
C ASN A 233 -4.49 16.27 -10.51
N LEU A 234 -5.76 16.05 -10.89
CA LEU A 234 -6.16 16.00 -12.29
C LEU A 234 -5.98 17.35 -12.99
N ARG A 235 -6.26 18.48 -12.30
CA ARG A 235 -5.95 19.81 -12.86
C ARG A 235 -4.47 19.94 -13.20
N ARG A 236 -3.58 19.50 -12.30
CA ARG A 236 -2.12 19.53 -12.52
C ARG A 236 -1.69 18.61 -13.68
N ILE A 237 -2.24 17.39 -13.76
CA ILE A 237 -1.93 16.43 -14.81
C ILE A 237 -2.38 16.92 -16.16
N LEU A 238 -3.59 17.51 -16.25
CA LEU A 238 -4.20 17.96 -17.49
C LEU A 238 -3.84 19.40 -17.85
N ALA A 239 -3.04 20.08 -17.03
CA ALA A 239 -2.65 21.50 -17.18
C ALA A 239 -3.88 22.44 -17.32
N LEU A 240 -4.96 22.16 -16.56
CA LEU A 240 -6.22 22.93 -16.55
C LEU A 240 -6.19 24.03 -15.48
#